data_af5cf94dfe35bb42bde1830f5311c635
#
_entry.id   af5cf94dfe35bb42bde1830f5311c635
#
_cell.length_a   1.000
_cell.length_b   1.000
_cell.length_c   1.000
_cell.angle_alpha   90.00
_cell.angle_beta   90.00
_cell.angle_gamma   90.00
#
_symmetry.space_group_name_H-M   'P 1'
#
loop_
_entity.id
_entity.type
_entity.pdbx_description
1 polymer ?
#
loop_
_entity_poly.entity_id
_entity_poly.type
_entity_poly.pdbx_seq_one_letter_code
_entity_poly.pdbx_strand_id
1 'polypeptide(L)'
;MAIILHNSTLKLKIETPGEKYRGSRFDWNGTVTGIWYKGKKILSQEKKLFSRNIRIYGRGLHNEFGIKDAVGYDEAAPGGFFPKIGTGWLVRDDKPYYFYTQYIIDPLEFSFKKISDTKAVFMCDSGIRNGYGYRYIKTLELLNDTFKVSYELENTGEKKIETTEYVHNFLLPGAKSTGPHLELKFNWEFDDKKLTERVNIDDIMEFTSNGIKFKKTPELEFFAGGIWESRKAEPTANSAWILEDSASGIVMSESCDFITCHMDVWGHNRCLSPELFKKISLESGKTEKWNRTYSFSMMH
;
A
#
# COMPACT_ATOMS: atom_id res chain seq x y z
N MET A 1 6.19 17.79 -10.77
CA MET A 1 4.83 18.45 -10.71
C MET A 1 3.79 17.34 -10.57
N ALA A 2 2.91 17.38 -9.56
CA ALA A 2 1.93 16.31 -9.33
C ALA A 2 0.90 16.22 -10.47
N ILE A 3 0.47 15.00 -10.80
CA ILE A 3 -0.62 14.73 -11.72
C ILE A 3 -1.94 14.77 -10.95
N ILE A 4 -2.94 15.45 -11.50
CA ILE A 4 -4.30 15.50 -10.98
C ILE A 4 -5.22 14.73 -11.93
N LEU A 5 -5.91 13.72 -11.40
CA LEU A 5 -7.06 13.09 -12.04
C LEU A 5 -8.33 13.53 -11.30
N HIS A 6 -9.39 13.75 -12.05
CA HIS A 6 -10.67 14.15 -11.44
C HIS A 6 -11.87 13.79 -12.34
N ASN A 7 -13.00 13.61 -11.69
CA ASN A 7 -14.32 13.58 -12.29
C ASN A 7 -15.28 14.41 -11.41
N SER A 8 -16.59 14.21 -11.51
CA SER A 8 -17.61 14.97 -10.75
C SER A 8 -17.57 14.72 -9.23
N THR A 9 -17.08 13.57 -8.78
CA THR A 9 -17.13 13.15 -7.36
C THR A 9 -15.76 12.89 -6.74
N LEU A 10 -14.78 12.44 -7.54
CA LEU A 10 -13.45 12.07 -7.10
C LEU A 10 -12.37 12.99 -7.67
N LYS A 11 -11.39 13.30 -6.82
CA LYS A 11 -10.14 13.92 -7.23
C LYS A 11 -8.98 13.17 -6.61
N LEU A 12 -8.01 12.77 -7.44
CA LEU A 12 -6.75 12.17 -7.04
C LEU A 12 -5.59 13.14 -7.29
N LYS A 13 -4.65 13.18 -6.35
CA LYS A 13 -3.34 13.78 -6.54
C LYS A 13 -2.30 12.69 -6.51
N ILE A 14 -1.55 12.56 -7.60
CA ILE A 14 -0.52 11.56 -7.80
C ILE A 14 0.82 12.25 -7.90
N GLU A 15 1.78 11.85 -7.10
CA GLU A 15 3.15 12.38 -7.16
C GLU A 15 3.91 11.77 -8.32
N THR A 16 4.72 12.59 -8.98
CA THR A 16 5.70 12.09 -9.94
C THR A 16 6.84 11.40 -9.19
N PRO A 17 7.45 10.36 -9.79
CA PRO A 17 8.48 9.55 -9.13
C PRO A 17 9.60 10.38 -8.52
N GLY A 18 9.96 10.11 -7.27
CA GLY A 18 11.04 10.80 -6.54
C GLY A 18 10.82 12.28 -6.23
N GLU A 19 9.62 12.86 -6.50
CA GLU A 19 9.36 14.29 -6.27
C GLU A 19 9.39 14.62 -4.77
N LYS A 20 8.64 13.88 -3.96
CA LYS A 20 8.57 14.12 -2.52
C LYS A 20 9.04 12.96 -1.68
N TYR A 21 8.48 11.76 -1.91
CA TYR A 21 8.99 10.57 -1.28
C TYR A 21 10.30 10.15 -1.94
N ARG A 22 11.33 9.87 -1.13
CA ARG A 22 12.66 9.46 -1.57
C ARG A 22 13.27 8.39 -0.66
N GLY A 23 12.43 7.65 0.06
CA GLY A 23 12.86 6.53 0.89
C GLY A 23 13.08 5.26 0.07
N SER A 24 13.78 4.31 0.65
CA SER A 24 14.07 3.01 0.04
C SER A 24 12.98 1.96 0.29
N ARG A 25 11.99 2.26 1.14
CA ARG A 25 10.95 1.31 1.55
C ARG A 25 9.87 1.13 0.49
N PHE A 26 9.20 2.23 0.11
CA PHE A 26 8.03 2.22 -0.76
C PHE A 26 8.38 2.54 -2.21
N ASP A 27 7.51 2.12 -3.13
CA ASP A 27 7.66 2.45 -4.54
C ASP A 27 7.48 3.96 -4.81
N TRP A 28 8.11 4.44 -5.88
CA TRP A 28 7.99 5.83 -6.35
C TRP A 28 7.07 5.95 -7.55
N ASN A 29 6.66 4.83 -8.11
CA ASN A 29 5.94 4.75 -9.38
C ASN A 29 4.46 5.13 -9.24
N GLY A 30 4.14 6.43 -9.29
CA GLY A 30 2.76 6.91 -9.28
C GLY A 30 2.06 6.80 -7.93
N THR A 31 2.67 7.34 -6.87
CA THR A 31 2.10 7.34 -5.52
C THR A 31 0.89 8.27 -5.42
N VAL A 32 -0.26 7.76 -4.98
CA VAL A 32 -1.46 8.57 -4.72
C VAL A 32 -1.34 9.23 -3.36
N THR A 33 -1.10 10.53 -3.31
CA THR A 33 -0.88 11.29 -2.07
C THR A 33 -2.07 12.16 -1.65
N GLY A 34 -3.11 12.20 -2.44
CA GLY A 34 -4.35 12.87 -2.10
C GLY A 34 -5.54 12.20 -2.77
N ILE A 35 -6.57 11.96 -1.99
CA ILE A 35 -7.90 11.55 -2.44
C ILE A 35 -8.90 12.50 -1.81
N TRP A 36 -9.81 13.02 -2.64
CA TRP A 36 -10.98 13.78 -2.18
C TRP A 36 -12.23 13.16 -2.81
N TYR A 37 -13.17 12.79 -1.97
CA TYR A 37 -14.49 12.32 -2.36
C TYR A 37 -15.54 13.37 -1.96
N LYS A 38 -16.27 13.91 -2.96
CA LYS A 38 -17.22 15.02 -2.77
C LYS A 38 -16.62 16.16 -1.93
N GLY A 39 -15.34 16.51 -2.22
CA GLY A 39 -14.59 17.58 -1.54
C GLY A 39 -13.99 17.20 -0.18
N LYS A 40 -14.35 16.07 0.42
CA LYS A 40 -13.82 15.61 1.72
C LYS A 40 -12.52 14.83 1.51
N LYS A 41 -11.49 15.19 2.26
CA LYS A 41 -10.17 14.54 2.18
C LYS A 41 -10.20 13.17 2.86
N ILE A 42 -9.53 12.19 2.23
CA ILE A 42 -9.47 10.79 2.70
C ILE A 42 -8.10 10.43 3.25
N LEU A 43 -7.01 10.89 2.60
CA LEU A 43 -5.67 10.42 2.89
C LEU A 43 -4.93 11.29 3.90
N SER A 44 -4.04 10.64 4.63
CA SER A 44 -3.14 11.21 5.62
C SER A 44 -1.67 10.85 5.31
N GLN A 45 -0.84 10.94 6.33
CA GLN A 45 0.59 10.64 6.28
C GLN A 45 1.08 10.13 7.64
N GLU A 46 2.14 9.34 7.63
CA GLU A 46 2.74 8.73 8.81
C GLU A 46 3.18 9.77 9.85
N LYS A 47 3.92 10.79 9.43
CA LYS A 47 4.47 11.83 10.32
C LYS A 47 3.87 13.21 10.03
N LYS A 48 3.97 14.13 10.99
CA LYS A 48 3.56 15.54 10.78
C LYS A 48 4.36 16.17 9.64
N LEU A 49 3.75 17.11 8.90
CA LEU A 49 4.34 17.74 7.72
C LEU A 49 5.73 18.35 7.96
N PHE A 50 5.98 18.86 9.16
CA PHE A 50 7.25 19.49 9.54
C PHE A 50 8.20 18.53 10.28
N SER A 51 7.95 17.23 10.25
CA SER A 51 8.83 16.24 10.85
C SER A 51 10.17 16.20 10.12
N ARG A 52 11.25 15.98 10.88
CA ARG A 52 12.60 15.78 10.30
C ARG A 52 12.57 14.61 9.31
N ASN A 53 13.26 14.76 8.19
CA ASN A 53 13.34 13.74 7.14
C ASN A 53 11.98 13.28 6.59
N ILE A 54 10.99 14.17 6.50
CA ILE A 54 9.64 13.86 6.03
C ILE A 54 9.59 13.10 4.69
N ARG A 55 10.66 13.19 3.90
CA ARG A 55 10.75 12.57 2.57
C ARG A 55 10.92 11.04 2.59
N ILE A 56 11.24 10.45 3.74
CA ILE A 56 11.39 9.00 3.88
C ILE A 56 10.18 8.34 4.55
N TYR A 57 9.19 9.13 4.99
CA TYR A 57 7.98 8.62 5.61
C TYR A 57 6.82 8.49 4.62
N GLY A 58 6.00 7.47 4.82
CA GLY A 58 4.85 7.18 3.98
C GLY A 58 3.75 8.24 4.05
N ARG A 59 2.99 8.36 2.96
CA ARG A 59 1.82 9.21 2.84
C ARG A 59 0.88 8.69 1.76
N GLY A 60 -0.40 8.76 1.98
CA GLY A 60 -1.37 8.34 0.97
C GLY A 60 -1.39 6.84 0.74
N LEU A 61 -1.33 6.40 -0.50
CA LEU A 61 -1.31 4.99 -0.88
C LEU A 61 0.07 4.65 -1.44
N HIS A 62 0.84 3.89 -0.68
CA HIS A 62 2.17 3.43 -1.09
C HIS A 62 2.20 1.92 -1.29
N ASN A 63 2.59 1.46 -2.47
CA ASN A 63 2.96 0.06 -2.64
C ASN A 63 4.30 -0.21 -1.96
N GLU A 64 4.40 -1.36 -1.32
CA GLU A 64 5.65 -1.91 -0.82
C GLU A 64 5.83 -3.33 -1.35
N PHE A 65 6.99 -3.61 -1.93
CA PHE A 65 7.39 -4.93 -2.38
C PHE A 65 8.44 -5.50 -1.44
N GLY A 66 8.24 -6.74 -0.96
CA GLY A 66 9.21 -7.45 -0.15
C GLY A 66 9.50 -6.79 1.21
N ILE A 67 8.46 -6.61 2.04
CA ILE A 67 8.62 -6.05 3.39
C ILE A 67 9.48 -6.94 4.30
N LYS A 68 9.35 -8.27 4.18
CA LYS A 68 10.12 -9.23 4.97
C LYS A 68 11.35 -9.73 4.21
N ASP A 69 11.16 -10.03 2.91
CA ASP A 69 12.14 -10.71 2.08
C ASP A 69 12.35 -9.90 0.78
N ALA A 70 13.37 -9.05 0.76
CA ALA A 70 13.70 -8.28 -0.43
C ALA A 70 14.35 -9.17 -1.50
N VAL A 71 13.85 -9.09 -2.73
CA VAL A 71 14.36 -9.86 -3.88
C VAL A 71 15.87 -9.70 -4.00
N GLY A 72 16.61 -10.82 -4.04
CA GLY A 72 18.05 -10.84 -4.28
C GLY A 72 18.91 -10.25 -3.15
N TYR A 73 18.35 -9.88 -2.00
CA TYR A 73 19.13 -9.30 -0.90
C TYR A 73 20.21 -10.26 -0.39
N ASP A 74 19.84 -11.50 -0.09
CA ASP A 74 20.77 -12.49 0.47
C ASP A 74 21.83 -12.97 -0.54
N GLU A 75 21.58 -12.81 -1.83
CA GLU A 75 22.49 -13.15 -2.90
C GLU A 75 23.50 -12.02 -3.22
N ALA A 76 23.17 -10.78 -2.89
CA ALA A 76 24.06 -9.66 -3.09
C ALA A 76 25.17 -9.67 -2.02
N ALA A 77 26.41 -9.41 -2.39
CA ALA A 77 27.46 -9.17 -1.40
C ALA A 77 27.24 -7.81 -0.71
N PRO A 78 27.77 -7.59 0.51
CA PRO A 78 27.81 -6.25 1.10
C PRO A 78 28.43 -5.24 0.14
N GLY A 79 27.79 -4.09 -0.08
CA GLY A 79 28.13 -3.10 -1.10
C GLY A 79 27.61 -3.44 -2.51
N GLY A 80 27.07 -4.62 -2.73
CA GLY A 80 26.43 -5.02 -3.98
C GLY A 80 24.99 -4.54 -4.07
N PHE A 81 24.38 -4.71 -5.25
CA PHE A 81 23.04 -4.22 -5.55
C PHE A 81 21.98 -5.33 -5.46
N PHE A 82 20.80 -4.98 -4.95
CA PHE A 82 19.59 -5.78 -5.01
C PHE A 82 18.41 -4.92 -5.50
N PRO A 83 17.41 -5.48 -6.20
CA PRO A 83 16.32 -4.71 -6.74
C PRO A 83 15.26 -4.37 -5.67
N LYS A 84 14.73 -3.14 -5.69
CA LYS A 84 13.50 -2.75 -4.99
C LYS A 84 12.50 -2.28 -6.03
N ILE A 85 11.47 -3.11 -6.26
CA ILE A 85 10.49 -2.87 -7.34
C ILE A 85 9.83 -1.50 -7.19
N GLY A 86 9.83 -0.72 -8.28
CA GLY A 86 9.26 0.63 -8.31
C GLY A 86 10.09 1.72 -7.65
N THR A 87 11.31 1.40 -7.17
CA THR A 87 12.20 2.37 -6.51
C THR A 87 13.55 2.48 -7.22
N GLY A 88 14.31 1.40 -7.24
CA GLY A 88 15.67 1.41 -7.78
C GLY A 88 16.45 0.16 -7.43
N TRP A 89 17.75 0.24 -7.67
CA TRP A 89 18.73 -0.68 -7.14
C TRP A 89 19.21 -0.17 -5.80
N LEU A 90 19.08 -0.99 -4.76
CA LEU A 90 19.51 -0.64 -3.42
C LEU A 90 20.85 -1.28 -3.13
N VAL A 91 21.72 -0.58 -2.38
CA VAL A 91 23.02 -1.11 -1.95
C VAL A 91 22.82 -1.88 -0.66
N ARG A 92 23.18 -3.18 -0.67
CA ARG A 92 23.16 -4.03 0.52
C ARG A 92 24.18 -3.54 1.55
N ASP A 93 23.78 -3.43 2.80
CA ASP A 93 24.68 -3.26 3.94
C ASP A 93 25.21 -4.62 4.46
N ASP A 94 25.89 -4.64 5.58
CA ASP A 94 26.46 -5.83 6.22
C ASP A 94 25.50 -6.52 7.23
N LYS A 95 24.24 -6.04 7.33
CA LYS A 95 23.23 -6.51 8.28
C LYS A 95 22.17 -7.37 7.58
N PRO A 96 21.34 -8.12 8.32
CA PRO A 96 20.13 -8.69 7.76
C PRO A 96 19.20 -7.61 7.18
N TYR A 97 18.44 -7.95 6.14
CA TYR A 97 17.47 -7.03 5.57
C TYR A 97 16.49 -6.51 6.62
N TYR A 98 16.28 -5.20 6.61
CA TYR A 98 15.30 -4.56 7.47
C TYR A 98 14.61 -3.42 6.72
N PHE A 99 13.30 -3.48 6.57
CA PHE A 99 12.54 -2.58 5.72
C PHE A 99 12.58 -1.09 6.13
N TYR A 100 12.91 -0.79 7.41
CA TYR A 100 13.12 0.60 7.87
C TYR A 100 14.53 1.14 7.58
N THR A 101 15.46 0.27 7.17
CA THR A 101 16.81 0.74 6.78
C THR A 101 16.69 1.65 5.57
N GLN A 102 17.28 2.83 5.66
CA GLN A 102 17.39 3.75 4.53
C GLN A 102 18.61 3.37 3.71
N TYR A 103 18.44 2.40 2.80
CA TYR A 103 19.49 1.96 1.90
C TYR A 103 19.90 3.07 0.92
N ILE A 104 21.15 3.06 0.47
CA ILE A 104 21.59 3.89 -0.64
C ILE A 104 20.83 3.45 -1.89
N ILE A 105 20.28 4.39 -2.64
CA ILE A 105 19.43 4.13 -3.81
C ILE A 105 20.15 4.59 -5.07
N ASP A 106 20.27 3.70 -6.05
CA ASP A 106 20.51 4.03 -7.44
C ASP A 106 19.14 4.01 -8.14
N PRO A 107 18.51 5.18 -8.35
CA PRO A 107 17.11 5.26 -8.77
C PRO A 107 16.93 4.82 -10.22
N LEU A 108 15.73 4.28 -10.53
CA LEU A 108 15.36 3.94 -11.91
C LEU A 108 15.03 5.20 -12.72
N GLU A 109 15.04 5.02 -14.03
CA GLU A 109 14.36 5.94 -14.94
C GLU A 109 12.86 5.66 -14.94
N PHE A 110 12.08 6.72 -14.74
CA PHE A 110 10.63 6.65 -14.71
C PHE A 110 10.05 7.42 -15.87
N SER A 111 9.03 6.85 -16.49
CA SER A 111 8.19 7.55 -17.45
C SER A 111 6.74 7.57 -16.96
N PHE A 112 6.02 8.65 -17.25
CA PHE A 112 4.62 8.78 -16.91
C PHE A 112 3.88 9.64 -17.90
N LYS A 113 2.58 9.37 -18.06
CA LYS A 113 1.72 10.11 -18.99
C LYS A 113 0.31 10.24 -18.40
N LYS A 114 -0.20 11.46 -18.33
CA LYS A 114 -1.63 11.72 -18.15
C LYS A 114 -2.31 11.47 -19.50
N ILE A 115 -3.15 10.44 -19.56
CA ILE A 115 -3.85 10.04 -20.78
C ILE A 115 -5.12 10.89 -20.98
N SER A 116 -5.85 11.14 -19.85
CA SER A 116 -7.07 11.96 -19.82
C SER A 116 -7.20 12.59 -18.42
N ASP A 117 -8.30 13.29 -18.17
CA ASP A 117 -8.60 13.80 -16.82
C ASP A 117 -8.90 12.70 -15.81
N THR A 118 -9.19 11.50 -16.28
CA THR A 118 -9.52 10.35 -15.44
C THR A 118 -8.48 9.23 -15.49
N LYS A 119 -7.42 9.33 -16.32
CA LYS A 119 -6.46 8.23 -16.49
C LYS A 119 -5.01 8.70 -16.59
N ALA A 120 -4.12 8.02 -15.87
CA ALA A 120 -2.68 8.19 -15.97
C ALA A 120 -1.96 6.84 -15.92
N VAL A 121 -0.80 6.77 -16.55
CA VAL A 121 0.08 5.60 -16.62
C VAL A 121 1.46 6.00 -16.15
N PHE A 122 2.07 5.14 -15.35
CA PHE A 122 3.43 5.27 -14.84
C PHE A 122 4.19 3.99 -15.15
N MET A 123 5.45 4.10 -15.51
CA MET A 123 6.29 2.97 -15.86
C MET A 123 7.72 3.18 -15.41
N CYS A 124 8.38 2.10 -15.00
CA CYS A 124 9.83 2.03 -14.83
C CYS A 124 10.36 0.70 -15.37
N ASP A 125 11.63 0.72 -15.78
CA ASP A 125 12.40 -0.43 -16.23
C ASP A 125 13.71 -0.45 -15.45
N SER A 126 14.02 -1.60 -14.84
CA SER A 126 15.20 -1.70 -13.98
C SER A 126 16.50 -1.97 -14.77
N GLY A 127 16.40 -2.34 -16.04
CA GLY A 127 17.50 -3.06 -16.69
C GLY A 127 17.78 -4.37 -15.96
N ILE A 128 18.93 -4.98 -16.25
CA ILE A 128 19.34 -6.26 -15.63
C ILE A 128 20.62 -6.06 -14.82
N ARG A 129 20.60 -6.46 -13.53
CA ARG A 129 21.79 -6.58 -12.67
C ARG A 129 21.71 -7.87 -11.87
N ASN A 130 22.84 -8.59 -11.77
CA ASN A 130 22.94 -9.85 -11.00
C ASN A 130 21.91 -10.91 -11.40
N GLY A 131 21.45 -10.90 -12.67
CA GLY A 131 20.41 -11.78 -13.19
C GLY A 131 18.98 -11.35 -12.87
N TYR A 132 18.76 -10.32 -12.09
CA TYR A 132 17.45 -9.71 -11.83
C TYR A 132 17.17 -8.57 -12.79
N GLY A 133 15.93 -8.45 -13.23
CA GLY A 133 15.47 -7.34 -14.05
C GLY A 133 13.94 -7.35 -14.13
N TYR A 134 13.32 -6.18 -14.22
CA TYR A 134 11.88 -6.07 -14.33
C TYR A 134 11.44 -4.80 -15.07
N ARG A 135 10.27 -4.90 -15.68
CA ARG A 135 9.47 -3.73 -16.12
C ARG A 135 8.19 -3.67 -15.28
N TYR A 136 7.87 -2.51 -14.74
CA TYR A 136 6.73 -2.31 -13.88
C TYR A 136 5.86 -1.15 -14.38
N ILE A 137 4.58 -1.44 -14.65
CA ILE A 137 3.59 -0.48 -15.13
C ILE A 137 2.47 -0.37 -14.11
N LYS A 138 2.09 0.85 -13.77
CA LYS A 138 0.96 1.17 -12.92
C LYS A 138 0.01 2.11 -13.67
N THR A 139 -1.25 1.72 -13.80
CA THR A 139 -2.31 2.53 -14.42
C THR A 139 -3.33 2.90 -13.37
N LEU A 140 -3.64 4.20 -13.25
CA LEU A 140 -4.70 4.72 -12.39
C LEU A 140 -5.83 5.22 -13.26
N GLU A 141 -7.07 4.81 -12.96
CA GLU A 141 -8.26 5.18 -13.73
C GLU A 141 -9.45 5.44 -12.82
N LEU A 142 -10.08 6.61 -12.97
CA LEU A 142 -11.31 7.00 -12.27
C LEU A 142 -12.53 6.48 -13.02
N LEU A 143 -13.44 5.85 -12.28
CA LEU A 143 -14.68 5.25 -12.79
C LEU A 143 -15.84 5.61 -11.84
N ASN A 144 -16.54 6.72 -12.11
CA ASN A 144 -17.58 7.25 -11.21
C ASN A 144 -17.06 7.47 -9.77
N ASP A 145 -17.68 6.83 -8.78
CA ASP A 145 -17.30 6.87 -7.36
C ASP A 145 -16.21 5.85 -7.00
N THR A 146 -15.45 5.37 -7.99
CA THR A 146 -14.35 4.42 -7.80
C THR A 146 -13.10 4.89 -8.51
N PHE A 147 -11.94 4.39 -8.07
CA PHE A 147 -10.76 4.36 -8.93
C PHE A 147 -10.10 3.00 -8.89
N LYS A 148 -9.58 2.60 -10.03
CA LYS A 148 -8.87 1.35 -10.23
C LYS A 148 -7.38 1.63 -10.36
N VAL A 149 -6.56 0.85 -9.68
CA VAL A 149 -5.12 0.76 -9.89
C VAL A 149 -4.83 -0.59 -10.51
N SER A 150 -4.35 -0.58 -11.75
CA SER A 150 -3.93 -1.78 -12.47
C SER A 150 -2.42 -1.85 -12.49
N TYR A 151 -1.90 -3.02 -12.21
CA TYR A 151 -0.48 -3.31 -12.15
C TYR A 151 -0.11 -4.34 -13.21
N GLU A 152 1.06 -4.16 -13.81
CA GLU A 152 1.70 -5.13 -14.69
C GLU A 152 3.18 -5.20 -14.34
N LEU A 153 3.64 -6.38 -13.96
CA LEU A 153 5.04 -6.66 -13.63
C LEU A 153 5.55 -7.75 -14.55
N GLU A 154 6.54 -7.42 -15.35
CA GLU A 154 7.26 -8.33 -16.24
C GLU A 154 8.64 -8.62 -15.62
N ASN A 155 9.01 -9.88 -15.53
CA ASN A 155 10.37 -10.29 -15.20
C ASN A 155 11.21 -10.30 -16.47
N THR A 156 12.05 -9.30 -16.64
CA THR A 156 12.98 -9.16 -17.79
C THR A 156 14.36 -9.75 -17.50
N GLY A 157 14.60 -10.23 -16.27
CA GLY A 157 15.82 -10.88 -15.87
C GLY A 157 15.82 -12.39 -16.12
N GLU A 158 16.91 -13.03 -15.71
CA GLU A 158 17.10 -14.48 -15.82
C GLU A 158 16.63 -15.23 -14.57
N LYS A 159 16.70 -14.56 -13.40
CA LYS A 159 16.31 -15.11 -12.10
C LYS A 159 14.85 -14.88 -11.82
N LYS A 160 14.23 -15.84 -11.14
CA LYS A 160 12.86 -15.74 -10.66
C LYS A 160 12.69 -14.58 -9.67
N ILE A 161 11.60 -13.86 -9.78
CA ILE A 161 11.18 -12.86 -8.80
C ILE A 161 10.16 -13.51 -7.86
N GLU A 162 10.53 -13.69 -6.60
CA GLU A 162 9.62 -14.12 -5.53
C GLU A 162 9.53 -13.01 -4.49
N THR A 163 8.33 -12.51 -4.23
CA THR A 163 8.10 -11.41 -3.30
C THR A 163 6.62 -11.32 -2.89
N THR A 164 6.34 -10.43 -1.97
CA THR A 164 4.97 -9.98 -1.67
C THR A 164 4.81 -8.52 -2.04
N GLU A 165 3.59 -8.11 -2.36
CA GLU A 165 3.21 -6.71 -2.57
C GLU A 165 1.98 -6.40 -1.74
N TYR A 166 1.96 -5.23 -1.13
CA TYR A 166 0.78 -4.65 -0.49
C TYR A 166 0.75 -3.14 -0.68
N VAL A 167 -0.40 -2.53 -0.40
CA VAL A 167 -0.53 -1.07 -0.31
C VAL A 167 -0.61 -0.67 1.15
N HIS A 168 0.36 0.13 1.61
CA HIS A 168 0.26 0.81 2.90
C HIS A 168 -0.71 1.98 2.74
N ASN A 169 -1.90 1.82 3.29
CA ASN A 169 -3.03 2.73 3.17
C ASN A 169 -3.01 3.76 4.31
N PHE A 170 -2.44 4.96 4.12
CA PHE A 170 -2.48 6.00 5.15
C PHE A 170 -3.84 6.73 5.11
N LEU A 171 -4.90 6.10 5.66
CA LEU A 171 -6.27 6.60 5.63
C LEU A 171 -6.58 7.47 6.85
N LEU A 172 -7.31 8.56 6.62
CA LEU A 172 -7.91 9.39 7.65
C LEU A 172 -9.11 10.16 7.05
N PRO A 173 -10.24 9.51 6.84
CA PRO A 173 -11.43 10.15 6.29
C PRO A 173 -11.84 11.36 7.12
N GLY A 174 -12.24 12.45 6.45
CA GLY A 174 -12.67 13.67 7.13
C GLY A 174 -11.57 14.43 7.88
N ALA A 175 -10.31 13.98 7.84
CA ALA A 175 -9.14 14.58 8.49
C ALA A 175 -9.22 14.69 10.04
N LYS A 176 -10.02 13.84 10.67
CA LYS A 176 -10.07 13.66 12.13
C LYS A 176 -9.06 12.60 12.59
N SER A 177 -8.86 12.45 13.90
CA SER A 177 -8.04 11.36 14.42
C SER A 177 -8.71 10.00 14.22
N THR A 178 -7.95 8.92 14.15
CA THR A 178 -8.47 7.57 14.32
C THR A 178 -9.21 7.47 15.65
N GLY A 179 -10.37 6.80 15.69
CA GLY A 179 -11.14 6.71 16.93
C GLY A 179 -12.52 6.07 16.76
N PRO A 180 -13.45 6.24 17.73
CA PRO A 180 -14.71 5.51 17.84
C PRO A 180 -15.70 5.71 16.67
N HIS A 181 -15.46 6.70 15.82
CA HIS A 181 -16.27 6.95 14.62
C HIS A 181 -15.88 6.07 13.43
N LEU A 182 -14.76 5.33 13.54
CA LEU A 182 -14.30 4.41 12.49
C LEU A 182 -14.68 2.97 12.82
N GLU A 183 -15.15 2.26 11.81
CA GLU A 183 -15.36 0.81 11.82
C GLU A 183 -14.76 0.21 10.57
N LEU A 184 -13.82 -0.73 10.76
CA LEU A 184 -13.18 -1.48 9.68
C LEU A 184 -13.82 -2.87 9.61
N LYS A 185 -14.30 -3.27 8.44
CA LYS A 185 -14.96 -4.56 8.18
C LYS A 185 -14.24 -5.32 7.08
N PHE A 186 -14.25 -6.64 7.17
CA PHE A 186 -13.73 -7.56 6.15
C PHE A 186 -14.85 -8.40 5.56
N ASN A 187 -14.70 -8.87 4.33
CA ASN A 187 -15.66 -9.77 3.71
C ASN A 187 -15.48 -11.25 4.11
N TRP A 188 -14.76 -11.51 5.22
CA TRP A 188 -14.60 -12.83 5.85
C TRP A 188 -14.63 -12.70 7.37
N GLU A 189 -14.95 -13.82 8.03
CA GLU A 189 -14.84 -13.92 9.48
C GLU A 189 -13.47 -14.43 9.91
N PHE A 190 -12.98 -13.98 11.07
CA PHE A 190 -11.72 -14.39 11.66
C PHE A 190 -11.83 -14.61 13.18
N ASP A 191 -10.85 -15.28 13.74
CA ASP A 191 -10.70 -15.54 15.18
C ASP A 191 -9.54 -14.67 15.70
N ASP A 192 -9.85 -13.62 16.46
CA ASP A 192 -8.87 -12.68 17.00
C ASP A 192 -7.87 -13.32 17.97
N LYS A 193 -8.19 -14.52 18.53
CA LYS A 193 -7.27 -15.29 19.36
C LYS A 193 -6.15 -15.98 18.58
N LYS A 194 -6.29 -16.07 17.27
CA LYS A 194 -5.33 -16.68 16.34
C LYS A 194 -4.47 -15.66 15.59
N LEU A 195 -4.60 -14.37 15.90
CA LEU A 195 -3.75 -13.33 15.32
C LEU A 195 -2.27 -13.65 15.59
N THR A 196 -1.43 -13.49 14.56
CA THR A 196 0.01 -13.78 14.67
C THR A 196 0.75 -12.74 15.49
N GLU A 197 0.23 -11.50 15.47
CA GLU A 197 0.77 -10.38 16.26
C GLU A 197 -0.36 -9.44 16.68
N ARG A 198 -0.29 -8.92 17.90
CA ARG A 198 -1.27 -7.99 18.42
C ARG A 198 -0.61 -6.93 19.31
N VAL A 199 -0.65 -5.67 18.86
CA VAL A 199 -0.26 -4.50 19.66
C VAL A 199 -1.52 -3.67 19.90
N ASN A 200 -2.09 -3.80 21.10
CA ASN A 200 -3.34 -3.12 21.52
C ASN A 200 -3.20 -2.65 22.97
N ILE A 201 -2.14 -1.86 23.24
CA ILE A 201 -1.64 -1.52 24.58
C ILE A 201 -2.75 -0.89 25.41
N ASP A 202 -3.47 0.05 24.91
CA ASP A 202 -4.52 0.77 25.65
C ASP A 202 -5.93 0.20 25.43
N ASP A 203 -6.06 -1.04 24.99
CA ASP A 203 -7.33 -1.65 24.65
C ASP A 203 -8.16 -0.79 23.66
N ILE A 204 -7.47 -0.31 22.62
CA ILE A 204 -8.01 0.61 21.62
C ILE A 204 -8.94 -0.12 20.64
N MET A 205 -8.51 -1.32 20.21
CA MET A 205 -9.24 -2.13 19.25
C MET A 205 -10.19 -3.09 19.95
N GLU A 206 -11.41 -3.14 19.48
CA GLU A 206 -12.41 -4.16 19.77
C GLU A 206 -12.62 -5.00 18.52
N PHE A 207 -12.31 -6.29 18.61
CA PHE A 207 -12.48 -7.22 17.49
C PHE A 207 -13.91 -7.73 17.45
N THR A 208 -14.51 -7.72 16.27
CA THR A 208 -15.80 -8.35 15.95
C THR A 208 -15.58 -9.65 15.17
N SER A 209 -16.62 -10.36 14.79
CA SER A 209 -16.47 -11.58 13.98
C SER A 209 -15.78 -11.34 12.63
N ASN A 210 -15.92 -10.15 12.07
CA ASN A 210 -15.40 -9.80 10.74
C ASN A 210 -14.86 -8.37 10.65
N GLY A 211 -14.37 -7.79 11.77
CA GLY A 211 -13.91 -6.41 11.73
C GLY A 211 -13.27 -5.91 13.01
N ILE A 212 -12.95 -4.62 13.01
CA ILE A 212 -12.32 -3.91 14.12
C ILE A 212 -13.08 -2.59 14.35
N LYS A 213 -13.51 -2.37 15.58
CA LYS A 213 -14.00 -1.08 16.08
C LYS A 213 -12.95 -0.43 16.97
N PHE A 214 -12.99 0.87 17.08
CA PHE A 214 -12.06 1.63 17.92
C PHE A 214 -12.81 2.22 19.12
N LYS A 215 -12.38 1.87 20.33
CA LYS A 215 -13.03 2.32 21.58
C LYS A 215 -12.68 3.76 21.93
N LYS A 216 -11.47 4.22 21.53
CA LYS A 216 -10.94 5.56 21.79
C LYS A 216 -9.90 5.96 20.75
N THR A 217 -9.51 7.23 20.74
CA THR A 217 -8.38 7.71 19.92
C THR A 217 -7.08 7.12 20.45
N PRO A 218 -6.26 6.46 19.62
CA PRO A 218 -4.98 5.90 20.03
C PRO A 218 -3.96 7.01 20.33
N GLU A 219 -3.21 6.87 21.42
CA GLU A 219 -2.03 7.68 21.73
C GLU A 219 -0.75 7.07 21.13
N LEU A 220 -0.68 5.75 21.09
CA LEU A 220 0.42 4.96 20.55
C LEU A 220 0.01 4.24 19.27
N GLU A 221 0.98 3.64 18.61
CA GLU A 221 0.73 2.75 17.47
C GLU A 221 0.00 1.48 17.94
N PHE A 222 -0.89 0.98 17.09
CA PHE A 222 -1.55 -0.30 17.26
C PHE A 222 -1.31 -1.18 16.03
N PHE A 223 -1.39 -2.49 16.22
CA PHE A 223 -1.18 -3.46 15.16
C PHE A 223 -2.00 -4.73 15.41
N ALA A 224 -2.57 -5.27 14.33
CA ALA A 224 -3.20 -6.57 14.31
C ALA A 224 -2.70 -7.32 13.06
N GLY A 225 -1.86 -8.32 13.27
CA GLY A 225 -1.21 -9.09 12.22
C GLY A 225 -1.82 -10.47 12.05
N GLY A 226 -1.85 -10.96 10.78
CA GLY A 226 -2.33 -12.29 10.46
C GLY A 226 -3.86 -12.42 10.48
N ILE A 227 -4.59 -11.36 10.18
CA ILE A 227 -6.07 -11.39 10.13
C ILE A 227 -6.56 -12.39 9.08
N TRP A 228 -5.88 -12.47 7.94
CA TRP A 228 -6.22 -13.44 6.89
C TRP A 228 -5.94 -14.88 7.31
N GLU A 229 -4.83 -15.14 7.96
CA GLU A 229 -4.45 -16.47 8.44
C GLU A 229 -5.35 -16.99 9.57
N SER A 230 -5.95 -16.04 10.31
CA SER A 230 -6.90 -16.37 11.40
C SER A 230 -8.35 -16.53 10.94
N ARG A 231 -8.61 -16.54 9.61
CA ARG A 231 -9.95 -16.72 9.04
C ARG A 231 -10.59 -18.04 9.47
N LYS A 232 -11.91 -18.01 9.66
CA LYS A 232 -12.68 -19.18 10.11
C LYS A 232 -13.02 -20.16 8.99
N ALA A 233 -13.06 -19.68 7.74
CA ALA A 233 -13.38 -20.48 6.55
C ALA A 233 -12.58 -19.99 5.34
N GLU A 234 -12.43 -20.86 4.34
CA GLU A 234 -11.86 -20.43 3.05
C GLU A 234 -12.80 -19.44 2.38
N PRO A 235 -12.25 -18.36 1.83
CA PRO A 235 -13.06 -17.32 1.22
C PRO A 235 -13.68 -17.81 -0.09
N THR A 236 -14.93 -17.43 -0.31
CA THR A 236 -15.65 -17.69 -1.56
C THR A 236 -15.49 -16.58 -2.60
N ALA A 237 -14.85 -15.49 -2.23
CA ALA A 237 -14.62 -14.30 -3.06
C ALA A 237 -13.26 -13.69 -2.79
N ASN A 238 -12.82 -12.82 -3.68
CA ASN A 238 -11.62 -12.02 -3.50
C ASN A 238 -11.70 -11.16 -2.25
N SER A 239 -10.55 -10.95 -1.61
CA SER A 239 -10.46 -10.22 -0.35
C SER A 239 -10.83 -8.75 -0.53
N ALA A 240 -11.57 -8.22 0.45
CA ALA A 240 -11.95 -6.82 0.51
C ALA A 240 -12.06 -6.33 1.95
N TRP A 241 -11.77 -5.05 2.16
CA TRP A 241 -12.11 -4.35 3.40
C TRP A 241 -13.01 -3.14 3.12
N ILE A 242 -13.79 -2.77 4.13
CA ILE A 242 -14.67 -1.60 4.13
C ILE A 242 -14.36 -0.79 5.38
N LEU A 243 -14.09 0.51 5.22
CA LEU A 243 -13.92 1.47 6.29
C LEU A 243 -15.11 2.43 6.30
N GLU A 244 -15.86 2.41 7.38
CA GLU A 244 -16.98 3.33 7.65
C GLU A 244 -16.51 4.43 8.60
N ASP A 245 -16.78 5.67 8.25
CA ASP A 245 -16.53 6.84 9.10
C ASP A 245 -17.84 7.59 9.37
N SER A 246 -18.44 7.34 10.54
CA SER A 246 -19.68 7.97 10.95
C SER A 246 -19.58 9.48 11.18
N ALA A 247 -18.36 10.00 11.43
CA ALA A 247 -18.15 11.43 11.65
C ALA A 247 -18.12 12.25 10.34
N SER A 248 -17.65 11.67 9.25
CA SER A 248 -17.71 12.31 7.93
C SER A 248 -18.86 11.79 7.06
N GLY A 249 -19.48 10.68 7.44
CA GLY A 249 -20.48 9.97 6.65
C GLY A 249 -19.90 9.28 5.43
N ILE A 250 -18.59 9.03 5.37
CA ILE A 250 -17.92 8.40 4.23
C ILE A 250 -17.78 6.90 4.49
N VAL A 251 -18.06 6.11 3.45
CA VAL A 251 -17.67 4.71 3.36
C VAL A 251 -16.65 4.59 2.27
N MET A 252 -15.52 3.95 2.58
CA MET A 252 -14.47 3.62 1.63
C MET A 252 -14.19 2.13 1.67
N SER A 253 -13.91 1.52 0.51
CA SER A 253 -13.52 0.12 0.44
C SER A 253 -12.36 -0.08 -0.53
N GLU A 254 -11.58 -1.14 -0.30
CA GLU A 254 -10.67 -1.73 -1.27
C GLU A 254 -11.09 -3.16 -1.55
N SER A 255 -11.16 -3.51 -2.83
CA SER A 255 -11.27 -4.89 -3.29
C SER A 255 -10.15 -5.18 -4.28
N CYS A 256 -9.71 -6.43 -4.34
CA CYS A 256 -8.68 -6.88 -5.27
C CYS A 256 -9.21 -8.03 -6.14
N ASP A 257 -8.57 -8.30 -7.28
CA ASP A 257 -8.90 -9.40 -8.18
C ASP A 257 -7.98 -10.64 -7.98
N PHE A 258 -7.30 -10.68 -6.86
CA PHE A 258 -6.44 -11.78 -6.45
C PHE A 258 -6.85 -12.28 -5.05
N ILE A 259 -6.44 -13.50 -4.73
CA ILE A 259 -6.55 -14.05 -3.38
C ILE A 259 -5.39 -13.45 -2.55
N THR A 260 -5.72 -12.79 -1.43
CA THR A 260 -4.69 -12.30 -0.52
C THR A 260 -3.96 -13.47 0.14
N CYS A 261 -2.68 -13.32 0.40
CA CYS A 261 -1.88 -14.32 1.12
C CYS A 261 -1.66 -13.95 2.59
N HIS A 262 -1.92 -12.71 2.95
CA HIS A 262 -1.72 -12.16 4.30
C HIS A 262 -2.53 -10.88 4.45
N MET A 263 -2.94 -10.54 5.67
CA MET A 263 -3.54 -9.24 5.97
C MET A 263 -3.16 -8.76 7.35
N ASP A 264 -2.73 -7.49 7.38
CA ASP A 264 -2.44 -6.73 8.59
C ASP A 264 -3.29 -5.47 8.68
N VAL A 265 -3.44 -4.97 9.90
CA VAL A 265 -3.97 -3.63 10.17
C VAL A 265 -3.01 -2.91 11.09
N TRP A 266 -2.45 -1.82 10.60
CA TRP A 266 -1.59 -0.91 11.37
C TRP A 266 -2.24 0.45 11.50
N GLY A 267 -1.90 1.18 12.56
CA GLY A 267 -2.29 2.57 12.66
C GLY A 267 -1.86 3.27 13.95
N HIS A 268 -2.22 4.52 14.00
CA HIS A 268 -2.07 5.41 15.16
C HIS A 268 -3.11 6.55 15.07
N ASN A 269 -3.03 7.56 15.93
CA ASN A 269 -4.02 8.64 15.99
C ASN A 269 -4.22 9.41 14.67
N ARG A 270 -3.30 9.33 13.72
CA ARG A 270 -3.32 10.12 12.47
C ARG A 270 -3.62 9.33 11.22
N CYS A 271 -3.61 8.02 11.28
CA CYS A 271 -3.96 7.17 10.16
C CYS A 271 -4.26 5.74 10.57
N LEU A 272 -5.00 5.07 9.72
CA LEU A 272 -5.32 3.65 9.75
C LEU A 272 -4.90 3.03 8.42
N SER A 273 -4.22 1.89 8.45
CA SER A 273 -3.77 1.16 7.27
C SER A 273 -4.25 -0.29 7.33
N PRO A 274 -5.35 -0.65 6.67
CA PRO A 274 -5.65 -2.04 6.33
C PRO A 274 -4.81 -2.46 5.11
N GLU A 275 -4.15 -3.62 5.17
CA GLU A 275 -3.10 -4.02 4.25
C GLU A 275 -3.34 -5.42 3.69
N LEU A 276 -3.83 -5.53 2.45
CA LEU A 276 -4.02 -6.78 1.74
C LEU A 276 -2.76 -7.14 0.95
N PHE A 277 -2.17 -8.30 1.23
CA PHE A 277 -0.93 -8.76 0.61
C PHE A 277 -1.18 -9.68 -0.57
N LYS A 278 -0.49 -9.44 -1.66
CA LYS A 278 -0.40 -10.32 -2.83
C LYS A 278 0.94 -11.05 -2.83
N LYS A 279 0.91 -12.37 -3.02
CA LYS A 279 2.12 -13.13 -3.34
C LYS A 279 2.42 -13.01 -4.82
N ILE A 280 3.66 -12.78 -5.16
CA ILE A 280 4.20 -12.73 -6.52
C ILE A 280 5.27 -13.82 -6.66
N SER A 281 5.14 -14.64 -7.72
CA SER A 281 6.09 -15.70 -8.06
C SER A 281 6.23 -15.74 -9.57
N LEU A 282 7.23 -15.02 -10.10
CA LEU A 282 7.32 -14.67 -11.51
C LEU A 282 8.61 -15.19 -12.14
N GLU A 283 8.48 -16.22 -12.97
CA GLU A 283 9.57 -16.81 -13.73
C GLU A 283 10.12 -15.83 -14.78
N SER A 284 11.37 -16.05 -15.23
CA SER A 284 12.01 -15.27 -16.30
C SER A 284 11.12 -15.18 -17.54
N GLY A 285 11.02 -13.98 -18.12
CA GLY A 285 10.22 -13.69 -19.33
C GLY A 285 8.70 -13.75 -19.11
N LYS A 286 8.21 -13.88 -17.86
CA LYS A 286 6.78 -13.90 -17.56
C LYS A 286 6.29 -12.53 -17.09
N THR A 287 4.99 -12.32 -17.27
CA THR A 287 4.28 -11.10 -16.83
C THR A 287 3.13 -11.50 -15.93
N GLU A 288 2.98 -10.79 -14.83
CA GLU A 288 1.84 -10.90 -13.93
C GLU A 288 1.06 -9.58 -13.89
N LYS A 289 -0.28 -9.68 -13.83
CA LYS A 289 -1.18 -8.53 -13.77
C LYS A 289 -2.16 -8.69 -12.63
N TRP A 290 -2.43 -7.59 -11.93
CA TRP A 290 -3.46 -7.57 -10.88
C TRP A 290 -4.07 -6.19 -10.74
N ASN A 291 -5.19 -6.11 -10.03
CA ASN A 291 -5.92 -4.87 -9.83
C ASN A 291 -6.34 -4.69 -8.38
N ARG A 292 -6.37 -3.42 -7.96
CA ARG A 292 -7.03 -2.96 -6.75
C ARG A 292 -8.07 -1.91 -7.12
N THR A 293 -9.26 -2.03 -6.56
CA THR A 293 -10.37 -1.09 -6.78
C THR A 293 -10.74 -0.45 -5.46
N TYR A 294 -10.66 0.87 -5.41
CA TYR A 294 -11.10 1.67 -4.27
C TYR A 294 -12.46 2.30 -4.60
N SER A 295 -13.45 2.08 -3.76
CA SER A 295 -14.82 2.58 -3.96
C SER A 295 -15.24 3.48 -2.80
N PHE A 296 -16.08 4.46 -3.10
CA PHE A 296 -16.53 5.45 -2.13
C PHE A 296 -18.04 5.61 -2.20
N SER A 297 -18.66 5.76 -1.03
CA SER A 297 -20.08 6.13 -0.91
C SER A 297 -20.31 6.99 0.32
N MET A 298 -21.51 7.55 0.44
CA MET A 298 -21.98 8.17 1.68
C MET A 298 -22.79 7.15 2.48
N MET A 299 -22.65 7.18 3.79
CA MET A 299 -23.55 6.44 4.68
C MET A 299 -24.99 6.93 4.47
N HIS A 300 -25.92 6.01 4.45
CA HIS A 300 -27.37 6.27 4.35
C HIS A 300 -27.98 6.63 5.69
#